data_51db9a134a2a9be0c48c92d895e307b0
#
_entry.id   51db9a134a2a9be0c48c92d895e307b0
#
_cell.length_a   1.000
_cell.length_b   1.000
_cell.length_c   1.000
_cell.angle_alpha   90.00
_cell.angle_beta   90.00
_cell.angle_gamma   90.00
#
_symmetry.space_group_name_H-M   'P 1'
#
loop_
_entity.id
_entity.type
_entity.pdbx_description
1 polymer ?
#
loop_
_entity_poly.entity_id
_entity_poly.type
_entity_poly.pdbx_seq_one_letter_code
_entity_poly.pdbx_strand_id
1 'polypeptide(L)'
;MIIGLTGGIASGKSTVASTLDTWGAYVIDADKLGHSAYLSGTQAFTQVVEAFGEDIVGDDGEVDRRSLGGKVFGHPDGLKQLTDIVWPAIQAMAQNEIATAKAQAPDRVVVLEAAVLIEANWLSLVDQVWVTVVEPNIAIARASARDGVDAASVQARIDAQLSNDER
;
A
#
# COMPACT_ATOMS: atom_id res chain seq x y z
N MET A 1 -1.21 -6.91 20.37
CA MET A 1 -2.17 -7.11 19.27
C MET A 1 -1.73 -6.30 18.06
N ILE A 2 -1.80 -6.89 16.88
CA ILE A 2 -1.48 -6.26 15.60
C ILE A 2 -2.74 -6.30 14.75
N ILE A 3 -3.22 -5.15 14.28
CA ILE A 3 -4.42 -5.01 13.45
C ILE A 3 -3.97 -4.69 12.02
N GLY A 4 -4.38 -5.49 11.05
CA GLY A 4 -4.28 -5.15 9.63
C GLY A 4 -5.51 -4.34 9.22
N LEU A 5 -5.31 -3.09 8.86
CA LEU A 5 -6.39 -2.19 8.44
C LEU A 5 -6.38 -2.04 6.92
N THR A 6 -7.42 -2.55 6.27
CA THR A 6 -7.57 -2.50 4.82
C THR A 6 -8.94 -1.97 4.40
N GLY A 7 -9.17 -1.87 3.10
CA GLY A 7 -10.45 -1.42 2.52
C GLY A 7 -10.25 -0.73 1.18
N GLY A 8 -11.32 -0.62 0.43
CA GLY A 8 -11.32 -0.03 -0.91
C GLY A 8 -10.97 1.45 -0.96
N ILE A 9 -10.85 1.97 -2.17
CA ILE A 9 -10.61 3.40 -2.41
C ILE A 9 -11.65 4.25 -1.68
N ALA A 10 -11.21 5.33 -1.05
CA ALA A 10 -12.05 6.28 -0.31
C ALA A 10 -12.98 5.67 0.77
N SER A 11 -12.71 4.44 1.25
CA SER A 11 -13.50 3.77 2.28
C SER A 11 -13.32 4.36 3.69
N GLY A 12 -12.34 5.23 3.89
CA GLY A 12 -12.06 5.87 5.18
C GLY A 12 -10.97 5.19 6.00
N LYS A 13 -10.13 4.34 5.42
CA LYS A 13 -8.97 3.72 6.11
C LYS A 13 -8.17 4.72 6.92
N SER A 14 -7.66 5.77 6.28
CA SER A 14 -6.80 6.76 6.95
C SER A 14 -7.50 7.54 8.06
N THR A 15 -8.83 7.68 8.01
CA THR A 15 -9.62 8.24 9.11
C THR A 15 -9.60 7.31 10.31
N VAL A 16 -9.81 5.99 10.08
CA VAL A 16 -9.74 4.98 11.14
C VAL A 16 -8.33 4.89 11.70
N ALA A 17 -7.30 4.84 10.84
CA ALA A 17 -5.90 4.82 11.25
C ALA A 17 -5.54 6.01 12.14
N SER A 18 -5.90 7.22 11.72
CA SER A 18 -5.68 8.45 12.49
C SER A 18 -6.42 8.44 13.83
N THR A 19 -7.64 7.90 13.88
CA THR A 19 -8.40 7.77 15.14
C THR A 19 -7.69 6.79 16.09
N LEU A 20 -7.24 5.65 15.61
CA LEU A 20 -6.50 4.67 16.41
C LEU A 20 -5.17 5.23 16.92
N ASP A 21 -4.47 6.03 16.10
CA ASP A 21 -3.27 6.74 16.51
C ASP A 21 -3.55 7.71 17.69
N THR A 22 -4.63 8.49 17.60
CA THR A 22 -5.03 9.39 18.72
C THR A 22 -5.38 8.63 20.00
N TRP A 23 -5.75 7.36 19.89
CA TRP A 23 -6.00 6.46 21.04
C TRP A 23 -4.74 5.73 21.51
N GLY A 24 -3.58 6.06 20.94
CA GLY A 24 -2.29 5.55 21.37
C GLY A 24 -1.79 4.30 20.64
N ALA A 25 -2.47 3.85 19.58
CA ALA A 25 -1.93 2.81 18.71
C ALA A 25 -0.66 3.29 17.99
N TYR A 26 0.17 2.36 17.53
CA TYR A 26 1.27 2.66 16.62
C TYR A 26 0.83 2.32 15.19
N VAL A 27 0.74 3.33 14.35
CA VAL A 27 0.25 3.15 12.97
C VAL A 27 1.43 3.07 12.00
N ILE A 28 1.47 1.98 11.23
CA ILE A 28 2.40 1.75 10.13
C ILE A 28 1.63 1.91 8.83
N ASP A 29 2.03 2.86 8.00
CA ASP A 29 1.45 3.12 6.69
C ASP A 29 2.27 2.37 5.61
N ALA A 30 1.74 1.25 5.14
CA ALA A 30 2.41 0.42 4.14
C ALA A 30 2.55 1.12 2.78
N ASP A 31 1.66 2.05 2.45
CA ASP A 31 1.76 2.81 1.21
C ASP A 31 3.00 3.75 1.26
N LYS A 32 3.30 4.32 2.44
CA LYS A 32 4.55 5.07 2.66
C LYS A 32 5.78 4.18 2.62
N LEU A 33 5.72 2.97 3.22
CA LEU A 33 6.80 2.00 3.11
C LEU A 33 7.07 1.63 1.65
N GLY A 34 6.03 1.49 0.84
CA GLY A 34 6.14 1.26 -0.60
C GLY A 34 6.99 2.32 -1.31
N HIS A 35 6.94 3.56 -0.84
CA HIS A 35 7.77 4.63 -1.37
C HIS A 35 9.27 4.47 -1.04
N SER A 36 9.58 3.84 0.07
CA SER A 36 10.95 3.64 0.55
C SER A 36 11.52 2.28 0.15
N ALA A 37 10.67 1.34 -0.26
CA ALA A 37 11.07 -0.04 -0.48
C ALA A 37 12.10 -0.21 -1.60
N TYR A 38 12.04 0.63 -2.64
CA TYR A 38 12.96 0.59 -3.77
C TYR A 38 13.70 1.92 -3.98
N LEU A 39 14.09 2.58 -2.89
CA LEU A 39 15.05 3.69 -2.94
C LEU A 39 16.43 3.19 -3.35
N SER A 40 17.21 4.06 -3.95
CA SER A 40 18.59 3.79 -4.36
C SER A 40 19.40 3.16 -3.22
N GLY A 41 20.16 2.11 -3.56
CA GLY A 41 20.94 1.33 -2.59
C GLY A 41 20.21 0.17 -1.95
N THR A 42 18.89 0.00 -2.17
CA THR A 42 18.16 -1.18 -1.71
C THR A 42 18.27 -2.35 -2.71
N GLN A 43 18.08 -3.58 -2.22
CA GLN A 43 18.03 -4.74 -3.10
C GLN A 43 16.86 -4.64 -4.09
N ALA A 44 15.70 -4.16 -3.64
CA ALA A 44 14.53 -3.99 -4.51
C ALA A 44 14.78 -2.95 -5.60
N PHE A 45 15.53 -1.86 -5.33
CA PHE A 45 15.95 -0.93 -6.37
C PHE A 45 16.71 -1.63 -7.48
N THR A 46 17.76 -2.42 -7.12
CA THR A 46 18.55 -3.17 -8.10
C THR A 46 17.67 -4.09 -8.93
N GLN A 47 16.78 -4.86 -8.29
CA GLN A 47 15.87 -5.77 -8.97
C GLN A 47 14.87 -5.05 -9.89
N VAL A 48 14.34 -3.89 -9.48
CA VAL A 48 13.43 -3.08 -10.30
C VAL A 48 14.16 -2.52 -11.53
N VAL A 49 15.39 -2.03 -11.37
CA VAL A 49 16.20 -1.56 -12.49
C VAL A 49 16.56 -2.70 -13.46
N GLU A 50 16.96 -3.86 -12.93
CA GLU A 50 17.22 -5.05 -13.75
C GLU A 50 15.97 -5.52 -14.54
N ALA A 51 14.79 -5.44 -13.92
CA ALA A 51 13.53 -5.88 -14.51
C ALA A 51 12.98 -4.91 -15.57
N PHE A 52 13.15 -3.61 -15.37
CA PHE A 52 12.49 -2.58 -16.18
C PHE A 52 13.45 -1.72 -17.00
N GLY A 53 14.78 -1.87 -16.80
CA GLY A 53 15.83 -1.16 -17.53
C GLY A 53 16.28 0.13 -16.84
N GLU A 54 17.49 0.58 -17.19
CA GLU A 54 18.11 1.76 -16.59
C GLU A 54 17.42 3.08 -16.94
N ASP A 55 16.61 3.11 -17.97
CA ASP A 55 15.83 4.27 -18.41
C ASP A 55 14.70 4.69 -17.44
N ILE A 56 14.46 3.89 -16.40
CA ILE A 56 13.58 4.26 -15.28
C ILE A 56 14.32 5.02 -14.18
N VAL A 57 15.64 5.15 -14.23
CA VAL A 57 16.43 5.87 -13.22
C VAL A 57 16.56 7.33 -13.63
N GLY A 58 16.12 8.21 -12.75
CA GLY A 58 16.23 9.66 -12.95
C GLY A 58 17.65 10.21 -12.74
N ASP A 59 17.84 11.49 -13.05
CA ASP A 59 19.11 12.19 -12.88
C ASP A 59 19.57 12.27 -11.40
N ASP A 60 18.66 12.08 -10.46
CA ASP A 60 18.92 12.03 -9.01
C ASP A 60 19.37 10.64 -8.53
N GLY A 61 19.42 9.65 -9.42
CA GLY A 61 19.78 8.27 -9.11
C GLY A 61 18.67 7.45 -8.46
N GLU A 62 17.45 7.98 -8.36
CA GLU A 62 16.28 7.30 -7.85
C GLU A 62 15.38 6.83 -9.00
N VAL A 63 14.44 5.91 -8.71
CA VAL A 63 13.47 5.47 -9.71
C VAL A 63 12.49 6.60 -10.05
N ASP A 64 12.48 7.02 -11.31
CA ASP A 64 11.43 7.87 -11.86
C ASP A 64 10.11 7.08 -11.96
N ARG A 65 9.21 7.36 -11.03
CA ARG A 65 7.91 6.69 -10.95
C ARG A 65 7.01 6.90 -12.16
N ARG A 66 7.21 7.99 -12.90
CA ARG A 66 6.45 8.25 -14.12
C ARG A 66 6.92 7.32 -15.23
N SER A 67 8.22 7.17 -15.40
CA SER A 67 8.83 6.25 -16.36
C SER A 67 8.50 4.81 -16.04
N LEU A 68 8.66 4.39 -14.77
CA LEU A 68 8.25 3.05 -14.31
C LEU A 68 6.75 2.84 -14.49
N GLY A 69 5.92 3.83 -14.12
CA GLY A 69 4.47 3.78 -14.30
C GLY A 69 4.06 3.55 -15.76
N GLY A 70 4.74 4.18 -16.72
CA GLY A 70 4.52 3.95 -18.15
C GLY A 70 4.78 2.51 -18.61
N LYS A 71 5.64 1.77 -17.90
CA LYS A 71 5.95 0.37 -18.18
C LYS A 71 5.01 -0.63 -17.51
N VAL A 72 4.37 -0.25 -16.42
CA VAL A 72 3.53 -1.16 -15.62
C VAL A 72 2.03 -0.89 -15.76
N PHE A 73 1.61 0.37 -15.90
CA PHE A 73 0.18 0.68 -16.05
C PHE A 73 -0.33 0.27 -17.43
N GLY A 74 -1.41 -0.52 -17.46
CA GLY A 74 -1.94 -1.10 -18.68
C GLY A 74 -1.22 -2.37 -19.17
N HIS A 75 -0.19 -2.82 -18.45
CA HIS A 75 0.56 -4.04 -18.71
C HIS A 75 0.49 -4.98 -17.50
N PRO A 76 -0.45 -5.95 -17.47
CA PRO A 76 -0.65 -6.84 -16.32
C PRO A 76 0.62 -7.60 -15.91
N ASP A 77 1.41 -8.07 -16.86
CA ASP A 77 2.67 -8.76 -16.59
C ASP A 77 3.71 -7.83 -15.96
N GLY A 78 3.79 -6.55 -16.41
CA GLY A 78 4.67 -5.55 -15.83
C GLY A 78 4.27 -5.19 -14.40
N LEU A 79 2.97 -5.03 -14.13
CA LEU A 79 2.48 -4.79 -12.79
C LEU A 79 2.78 -5.98 -11.86
N LYS A 80 2.54 -7.21 -12.34
CA LYS A 80 2.87 -8.42 -11.59
C LYS A 80 4.38 -8.49 -11.28
N GLN A 81 5.24 -8.26 -12.26
CA GLN A 81 6.69 -8.27 -12.09
C GLN A 81 7.14 -7.24 -11.04
N LEU A 82 6.57 -6.02 -11.07
CA LEU A 82 6.87 -4.99 -10.08
C LEU A 82 6.42 -5.42 -8.68
N THR A 83 5.21 -5.92 -8.54
CA THR A 83 4.66 -6.33 -7.24
C THR A 83 5.40 -7.53 -6.66
N ASP A 84 5.83 -8.48 -7.48
CA ASP A 84 6.65 -9.65 -7.05
C ASP A 84 8.00 -9.22 -6.45
N ILE A 85 8.54 -8.05 -6.85
CA ILE A 85 9.76 -7.48 -6.29
C ILE A 85 9.47 -6.62 -5.05
N VAL A 86 8.51 -5.72 -5.17
CA VAL A 86 8.31 -4.64 -4.19
C VAL A 86 7.53 -5.10 -2.96
N TRP A 87 6.53 -5.97 -3.10
CA TRP A 87 5.72 -6.43 -1.96
C TRP A 87 6.51 -7.20 -0.90
N PRO A 88 7.45 -8.11 -1.25
CA PRO A 88 8.32 -8.73 -0.24
C PRO A 88 9.20 -7.72 0.50
N ALA A 89 9.70 -6.68 -0.18
CA ALA A 89 10.50 -5.65 0.44
C ALA A 89 9.67 -4.82 1.44
N ILE A 90 8.45 -4.41 1.06
CA ILE A 90 7.51 -3.71 1.95
C ILE A 90 7.14 -4.60 3.15
N GLN A 91 6.88 -5.88 2.91
CA GLN A 91 6.55 -6.85 3.96
C GLN A 91 7.67 -6.95 5.01
N ALA A 92 8.92 -7.04 4.56
CA ALA A 92 10.08 -7.09 5.46
C ALA A 92 10.23 -5.77 6.26
N MET A 93 10.00 -4.62 5.64
CA MET A 93 10.02 -3.33 6.32
C MET A 93 8.90 -3.24 7.37
N ALA A 94 7.67 -3.60 7.01
CA ALA A 94 6.54 -3.62 7.93
C ALA A 94 6.80 -4.56 9.12
N GLN A 95 7.35 -5.75 8.87
CA GLN A 95 7.71 -6.70 9.90
C GLN A 95 8.74 -6.13 10.89
N ASN A 96 9.76 -5.43 10.39
CA ASN A 96 10.77 -4.78 11.22
C ASN A 96 10.19 -3.65 12.05
N GLU A 97 9.28 -2.83 11.48
CA GLU A 97 8.61 -1.77 12.23
C GLU A 97 7.70 -2.34 13.32
N ILE A 98 6.92 -3.38 13.01
CA ILE A 98 6.09 -4.09 13.99
C ILE A 98 6.96 -4.62 15.14
N ALA A 99 8.07 -5.29 14.83
CA ALA A 99 8.98 -5.82 15.84
C ALA A 99 9.56 -4.72 16.73
N THR A 100 9.98 -3.62 16.13
CA THR A 100 10.51 -2.45 16.84
C THR A 100 9.46 -1.83 17.76
N ALA A 101 8.25 -1.60 17.27
CA ALA A 101 7.15 -1.05 18.05
C ALA A 101 6.78 -1.94 19.25
N LYS A 102 6.77 -3.26 19.03
CA LYS A 102 6.50 -4.25 20.08
C LYS A 102 7.62 -4.37 21.10
N ALA A 103 8.88 -4.24 20.68
CA ALA A 103 10.02 -4.23 21.61
C ALA A 103 10.00 -2.99 22.52
N GLN A 104 9.58 -1.84 22.00
CA GLN A 104 9.48 -0.58 22.78
C GLN A 104 8.27 -0.56 23.71
N ALA A 105 7.14 -1.10 23.30
CA ALA A 105 5.90 -1.13 24.06
C ALA A 105 5.11 -2.42 23.76
N PRO A 106 5.37 -3.52 24.50
CA PRO A 106 4.78 -4.85 24.23
C PRO A 106 3.25 -4.87 24.20
N ASP A 107 2.61 -4.08 25.04
CA ASP A 107 1.15 -4.05 25.16
C ASP A 107 0.48 -3.08 24.16
N ARG A 108 1.27 -2.24 23.49
CA ARG A 108 0.75 -1.26 22.54
C ARG A 108 0.09 -1.97 21.35
N VAL A 109 -1.07 -1.49 20.94
CA VAL A 109 -1.70 -1.91 19.68
C VAL A 109 -0.89 -1.36 18.52
N VAL A 110 -0.57 -2.22 17.55
CA VAL A 110 0.06 -1.84 16.28
C VAL A 110 -0.99 -1.98 15.18
N VAL A 111 -1.06 -1.00 14.30
CA VAL A 111 -1.96 -1.00 13.14
C VAL A 111 -1.11 -0.95 11.88
N LEU A 112 -1.22 -1.98 11.04
CA LEU A 112 -0.66 -1.99 9.68
C LEU A 112 -1.76 -1.55 8.72
N GLU A 113 -1.72 -0.28 8.28
CA GLU A 113 -2.61 0.25 7.25
C GLU A 113 -2.05 -0.12 5.88
N ALA A 114 -2.79 -0.90 5.10
CA ALA A 114 -2.40 -1.31 3.76
C ALA A 114 -3.62 -1.49 2.85
N ALA A 115 -3.64 -0.79 1.72
CA ALA A 115 -4.71 -0.94 0.73
C ALA A 115 -4.71 -2.34 0.09
N VAL A 116 -3.54 -2.96 0.00
CA VAL A 116 -3.31 -4.28 -0.66
C VAL A 116 -2.98 -5.39 0.33
N LEU A 117 -3.39 -5.28 1.60
CA LEU A 117 -3.06 -6.24 2.68
C LEU A 117 -3.39 -7.69 2.30
N ILE A 118 -4.54 -7.88 1.67
CA ILE A 118 -5.05 -9.21 1.27
C ILE A 118 -4.40 -9.64 -0.04
N GLU A 119 -4.40 -8.77 -1.03
CA GLU A 119 -3.81 -8.99 -2.35
C GLU A 119 -2.31 -9.33 -2.28
N ALA A 120 -1.59 -8.67 -1.38
CA ALA A 120 -0.17 -8.92 -1.12
C ALA A 120 0.10 -10.12 -0.19
N ASN A 121 -0.96 -10.78 0.29
CA ASN A 121 -0.86 -11.92 1.21
C ASN A 121 -0.08 -11.62 2.51
N TRP A 122 -0.31 -10.42 3.10
CA TRP A 122 0.36 -10.00 4.34
C TRP A 122 -0.41 -10.39 5.62
N LEU A 123 -1.37 -11.29 5.52
CA LEU A 123 -2.21 -11.73 6.63
C LEU A 123 -1.40 -12.35 7.79
N SER A 124 -0.25 -12.95 7.47
CA SER A 124 0.66 -13.51 8.49
C SER A 124 1.32 -12.47 9.40
N LEU A 125 1.27 -11.19 9.05
CA LEU A 125 1.83 -10.10 9.86
C LEU A 125 0.88 -9.61 10.96
N VAL A 126 -0.38 -9.99 10.92
CA VAL A 126 -1.44 -9.40 11.74
C VAL A 126 -2.23 -10.43 12.52
N ASP A 127 -2.72 -10.05 13.69
CA ASP A 127 -3.56 -10.90 14.53
C ASP A 127 -5.05 -10.84 14.11
N GLN A 128 -5.48 -9.67 13.58
CA GLN A 128 -6.84 -9.42 13.12
C GLN A 128 -6.84 -8.55 11.89
N VAL A 129 -7.82 -8.73 11.02
CA VAL A 129 -8.06 -7.85 9.86
C VAL A 129 -9.31 -7.03 10.09
N TRP A 130 -9.16 -5.71 9.96
CA TRP A 130 -10.27 -4.76 9.96
C TRP A 130 -10.44 -4.19 8.56
N VAL A 131 -11.65 -4.32 8.03
CA VAL A 131 -11.98 -3.85 6.68
C VAL A 131 -12.90 -2.64 6.79
N THR A 132 -12.45 -1.50 6.23
CA THR A 132 -13.34 -0.35 6.05
C THR A 132 -14.13 -0.52 4.76
N VAL A 133 -15.45 -0.40 4.86
CA VAL A 133 -16.36 -0.54 3.73
C VAL A 133 -17.15 0.74 3.50
N VAL A 134 -17.48 1.02 2.26
CA VAL A 134 -18.33 2.14 1.85
C VAL A 134 -19.05 1.76 0.56
N GLU A 135 -20.24 2.30 0.36
CA GLU A 135 -21.00 2.12 -0.87
C GLU A 135 -20.24 2.73 -2.08
N PRO A 136 -20.22 2.04 -3.25
CA PRO A 136 -19.44 2.48 -4.41
C PRO A 136 -19.71 3.93 -4.84
N ASN A 137 -20.96 4.36 -4.85
CA ASN A 137 -21.34 5.73 -5.19
C ASN A 137 -20.75 6.78 -4.24
N ILE A 138 -20.64 6.45 -2.95
CA ILE A 138 -20.02 7.30 -1.93
C ILE A 138 -18.50 7.31 -2.12
N ALA A 139 -17.89 6.15 -2.42
CA ALA A 139 -16.47 6.04 -2.73
C ALA A 139 -16.09 6.92 -3.94
N ILE A 140 -16.89 6.84 -5.02
CA ILE A 140 -16.71 7.64 -6.23
C ILE A 140 -16.77 9.13 -5.89
N ALA A 141 -17.84 9.57 -5.22
CA ALA A 141 -18.00 10.98 -4.87
C ALA A 141 -16.82 11.51 -4.03
N ARG A 142 -16.39 10.74 -3.02
CA ARG A 142 -15.26 11.11 -2.14
C ARG A 142 -13.93 11.15 -2.90
N ALA A 143 -13.63 10.13 -3.72
CA ALA A 143 -12.38 10.05 -4.47
C ALA A 143 -12.31 11.13 -5.55
N SER A 144 -13.42 11.36 -6.30
CA SER A 144 -13.47 12.43 -7.30
C SER A 144 -13.25 13.82 -6.69
N ALA A 145 -13.87 14.09 -5.53
CA ALA A 145 -13.71 15.37 -4.84
C ALA A 145 -12.29 15.57 -4.28
N ARG A 146 -11.66 14.49 -3.79
CA ARG A 146 -10.30 14.54 -3.22
C ARG A 146 -9.23 14.68 -4.29
N ASP A 147 -9.32 13.90 -5.38
CA ASP A 147 -8.24 13.71 -6.36
C ASP A 147 -8.45 14.56 -7.62
N GLY A 148 -9.63 15.21 -7.79
CA GLY A 148 -9.94 16.00 -8.97
C GLY A 148 -10.10 15.16 -10.25
N VAL A 149 -10.43 13.87 -10.12
CA VAL A 149 -10.59 12.93 -11.23
C VAL A 149 -12.08 12.65 -11.50
N ASP A 150 -12.41 12.29 -12.74
CA ASP A 150 -13.77 11.96 -13.13
C ASP A 150 -14.26 10.64 -12.52
N ALA A 151 -15.59 10.47 -12.44
CA ALA A 151 -16.22 9.31 -11.82
C ALA A 151 -15.87 8.00 -12.54
N ALA A 152 -15.70 8.01 -13.86
CA ALA A 152 -15.37 6.82 -14.63
C ALA A 152 -13.95 6.31 -14.30
N SER A 153 -13.01 7.23 -14.15
CA SER A 153 -11.64 6.91 -13.71
C SER A 153 -11.61 6.31 -12.30
N VAL A 154 -12.46 6.82 -11.39
CA VAL A 154 -12.58 6.24 -10.03
C VAL A 154 -13.24 4.87 -10.08
N GLN A 155 -14.30 4.71 -10.87
CA GLN A 155 -14.97 3.41 -11.04
C GLN A 155 -13.99 2.35 -11.55
N ALA A 156 -13.18 2.66 -12.57
CA ALA A 156 -12.16 1.74 -13.07
C ALA A 156 -11.15 1.31 -11.98
N ARG A 157 -10.80 2.21 -11.05
CA ARG A 157 -9.93 1.86 -9.90
C ARG A 157 -10.63 0.99 -8.88
N ILE A 158 -11.95 1.17 -8.68
CA ILE A 158 -12.76 0.31 -7.80
C ILE A 158 -12.84 -1.09 -8.39
N ASP A 159 -13.12 -1.20 -9.71
CA ASP A 159 -13.26 -2.46 -10.42
C ASP A 159 -11.94 -3.26 -10.49
N ALA A 160 -10.80 -2.59 -10.36
CA ALA A 160 -9.47 -3.21 -10.30
C ALA A 160 -9.09 -3.73 -8.91
N GLN A 161 -9.88 -3.43 -7.86
CA GLN A 161 -9.65 -3.90 -6.50
C GLN A 161 -10.57 -5.09 -6.17
N LEU A 162 -10.23 -5.83 -5.12
CA LEU A 162 -11.16 -6.78 -4.52
C LEU A 162 -12.46 -6.08 -4.10
N SER A 163 -13.59 -6.72 -4.31
CA SER A 163 -14.88 -6.25 -3.80
C SER A 163 -14.91 -6.26 -2.25
N ASN A 164 -15.85 -5.54 -1.66
CA ASN A 164 -16.03 -5.56 -0.21
C ASN A 164 -16.32 -6.98 0.33
N ASP A 165 -17.05 -7.80 -0.42
CA ASP A 165 -17.40 -9.17 -0.03
C ASP A 165 -16.18 -10.11 -0.10
N GLU A 166 -15.30 -9.93 -1.09
CA GLU A 166 -14.07 -10.71 -1.19
C GLU A 166 -13.06 -10.36 -0.09
N ARG A 167 -13.07 -9.13 0.40
CA ARG A 167 -12.25 -8.72 1.55
C ARG A 167 -12.81 -9.23 2.87
#